data_64e1adc1ecb56202bc70695d1eb17b36
#
_entry.id   64e1adc1ecb56202bc70695d1eb17b36
#
_cell.length_a   1.000
_cell.length_b   1.000
_cell.length_c   1.000
_cell.angle_alpha   90.00
_cell.angle_beta   90.00
_cell.angle_gamma   90.00
#
_symmetry.space_group_name_H-M   'P 1'
#
loop_
_entity.id
_entity.type
_entity.pdbx_description
1 polymer ?
#
loop_
_entity_poly.entity_id
_entity_poly.type
_entity_poly.pdbx_seq_one_letter_code
_entity_poly.pdbx_strand_id
1 'polypeptide(L)'
;MERTRRLRTSNYMRDMVRENHVRIDELIYPIFVTEGENIKHPVESMPGIYQYSLDRLSEEINRIKEAGIKAILIFGIPDHKDEVGSGAYAEDGIVPKAIRQIKKEYEELLIIADVCLCEYTSHGHCGLVKDGVILNDETLPLLAKASVSYAKAGADIIAPSDMMDL
;
A
#
# COMPACT_ATOMS: atom_id res chain seq x y z
N MET A 1 -40.01 2.61 -35.73
CA MET A 1 -39.22 3.05 -34.55
C MET A 1 -37.74 2.90 -34.89
N GLU A 2 -36.99 3.97 -34.97
CA GLU A 2 -35.54 3.91 -35.22
C GLU A 2 -34.78 3.45 -33.96
N ARG A 3 -33.90 2.47 -34.13
CA ARG A 3 -33.07 1.97 -33.03
C ARG A 3 -31.81 2.85 -32.89
N THR A 4 -31.64 3.52 -31.75
CA THR A 4 -30.54 4.44 -31.48
C THR A 4 -29.25 3.73 -30.97
N ARG A 5 -28.94 2.52 -31.49
CA ARG A 5 -27.81 1.70 -31.06
C ARG A 5 -26.64 1.69 -32.03
N ARG A 6 -26.48 2.69 -32.88
CA ARG A 6 -25.45 2.73 -33.93
C ARG A 6 -24.04 2.64 -33.39
N LEU A 7 -23.77 3.25 -32.24
CA LEU A 7 -22.46 3.26 -31.58
C LEU A 7 -22.15 1.95 -30.82
N ARG A 8 -23.05 0.97 -30.83
CA ARG A 8 -22.89 -0.31 -30.13
C ARG A 8 -22.92 -1.53 -31.06
N THR A 9 -22.77 -1.33 -32.37
CA THR A 9 -22.96 -2.38 -33.40
C THR A 9 -21.75 -3.34 -33.45
N SER A 10 -20.56 -2.93 -33.02
CA SER A 10 -19.36 -3.78 -32.96
C SER A 10 -18.48 -3.39 -31.77
N ASN A 11 -17.51 -4.25 -31.43
CA ASN A 11 -16.51 -3.94 -30.42
C ASN A 11 -15.67 -2.73 -30.85
N TYR A 12 -15.25 -2.67 -32.11
CA TYR A 12 -14.49 -1.54 -32.68
C TYR A 12 -15.22 -0.20 -32.50
N MET A 13 -16.52 -0.17 -32.78
CA MET A 13 -17.31 1.05 -32.58
C MET A 13 -17.39 1.42 -31.11
N ARG A 14 -17.59 0.45 -30.21
CA ARG A 14 -17.64 0.69 -28.76
C ARG A 14 -16.29 1.21 -28.22
N ASP A 15 -15.18 0.65 -28.72
CA ASP A 15 -13.84 1.06 -28.30
C ASP A 15 -13.53 2.48 -28.76
N MET A 16 -13.96 2.86 -30.00
CA MET A 16 -13.76 4.19 -30.53
C MET A 16 -14.53 5.29 -29.78
N VAL A 17 -15.71 4.97 -29.22
CA VAL A 17 -16.57 5.95 -28.52
C VAL A 17 -16.54 5.77 -26.99
N ARG A 18 -15.62 4.98 -26.47
CA ARG A 18 -15.46 4.75 -25.04
C ARG A 18 -15.07 6.05 -24.32
N GLU A 19 -15.82 6.45 -23.33
CA GLU A 19 -15.56 7.66 -22.53
C GLU A 19 -14.52 7.41 -21.43
N ASN A 20 -14.49 6.18 -20.87
CA ASN A 20 -13.59 5.82 -19.79
C ASN A 20 -12.56 4.81 -20.27
N HIS A 21 -11.30 5.07 -20.00
CA HIS A 21 -10.17 4.19 -20.28
C HIS A 21 -9.47 3.84 -18.97
N VAL A 22 -9.08 2.59 -18.80
CA VAL A 22 -8.20 2.16 -17.72
C VAL A 22 -6.85 1.86 -18.38
N ARG A 23 -5.83 2.61 -17.99
CA ARG A 23 -4.47 2.46 -18.51
C ARG A 23 -3.60 1.80 -17.45
N ILE A 24 -2.64 1.00 -17.88
CA ILE A 24 -1.78 0.27 -16.95
C ILE A 24 -0.89 1.22 -16.10
N ASP A 25 -0.54 2.36 -16.63
CA ASP A 25 0.24 3.41 -15.95
C ASP A 25 -0.58 4.22 -14.92
N GLU A 26 -1.88 3.97 -14.82
CA GLU A 26 -2.76 4.52 -13.78
C GLU A 26 -2.98 3.54 -12.61
N LEU A 27 -2.47 2.30 -12.72
CA LEU A 27 -2.67 1.28 -11.72
C LEU A 27 -1.60 1.37 -10.61
N ILE A 28 -2.07 1.24 -9.37
CA ILE A 28 -1.24 1.12 -8.17
C ILE A 28 -1.44 -0.29 -7.61
N TYR A 29 -0.36 -1.05 -7.46
CA TYR A 29 -0.43 -2.42 -6.97
C TYR A 29 -0.18 -2.49 -5.47
N PRO A 30 -1.09 -3.06 -4.66
CA PRO A 30 -0.88 -3.23 -3.23
C PRO A 30 0.15 -4.32 -2.94
N ILE A 31 1.10 -4.03 -2.06
CA ILE A 31 2.13 -4.97 -1.62
C ILE A 31 2.13 -5.05 -0.09
N PHE A 32 2.16 -6.27 0.43
CA PHE A 32 2.19 -6.53 1.87
C PHE A 32 3.55 -7.09 2.24
N VAL A 33 4.26 -6.37 3.13
CA VAL A 33 5.58 -6.76 3.61
C VAL A 33 5.51 -7.20 5.06
N THR A 34 6.12 -8.34 5.38
CA THR A 34 6.14 -8.91 6.72
C THR A 34 7.55 -9.18 7.20
N GLU A 35 7.73 -9.19 8.50
CA GLU A 35 8.98 -9.61 9.15
C GLU A 35 9.17 -11.11 9.00
N GLY A 36 10.42 -11.57 9.24
CA GLY A 36 10.80 -12.98 9.09
C GLY A 36 11.55 -13.27 7.80
N GLU A 37 11.76 -14.56 7.52
CA GLU A 37 12.53 -15.06 6.38
C GLU A 37 11.75 -16.12 5.61
N ASN A 38 11.93 -16.16 4.29
CA ASN A 38 11.33 -17.11 3.37
C ASN A 38 9.80 -17.20 3.45
N ILE A 39 9.14 -16.05 3.71
CA ILE A 39 7.67 -15.99 3.84
C ILE A 39 7.06 -15.55 2.50
N LYS A 40 6.09 -16.34 2.06
CA LYS A 40 5.11 -16.02 1.01
C LYS A 40 3.78 -16.58 1.46
N HIS A 41 3.01 -15.78 2.19
CA HIS A 41 1.75 -16.19 2.80
C HIS A 41 0.56 -15.58 2.04
N PRO A 42 -0.42 -16.37 1.56
CA PRO A 42 -1.56 -15.85 0.82
C PRO A 42 -2.46 -14.98 1.72
N VAL A 43 -2.96 -13.88 1.15
CA VAL A 43 -4.00 -13.06 1.79
C VAL A 43 -5.36 -13.68 1.40
N GLU A 44 -6.02 -14.35 2.34
CA GLU A 44 -7.23 -15.15 2.06
C GLU A 44 -8.36 -14.34 1.40
N SER A 45 -8.53 -13.08 1.82
CA SER A 45 -9.55 -12.16 1.27
C SER A 45 -9.20 -11.57 -0.11
N MET A 46 -7.94 -11.75 -0.57
CA MET A 46 -7.44 -11.18 -1.82
C MET A 46 -6.76 -12.26 -2.67
N PRO A 47 -7.51 -13.05 -3.45
CA PRO A 47 -6.96 -14.14 -4.25
C PRO A 47 -5.82 -13.70 -5.16
N GLY A 48 -4.65 -14.36 -5.07
CA GLY A 48 -3.46 -14.05 -5.85
C GLY A 48 -2.54 -12.97 -5.24
N ILE A 49 -2.92 -12.40 -4.10
CA ILE A 49 -2.09 -11.47 -3.32
C ILE A 49 -1.46 -12.19 -2.13
N TYR A 50 -0.22 -11.86 -1.82
CA TYR A 50 0.55 -12.51 -0.77
C TYR A 50 1.25 -11.48 0.12
N GLN A 51 1.52 -11.85 1.36
CA GLN A 51 2.46 -11.18 2.24
C GLN A 51 3.85 -11.76 1.96
N TYR A 52 4.85 -10.90 1.85
CA TYR A 52 6.23 -11.29 1.54
C TYR A 52 7.20 -10.81 2.61
N SER A 53 8.11 -11.69 3.03
CA SER A 53 9.32 -11.25 3.73
C SER A 53 10.28 -10.54 2.76
N LEU A 54 11.21 -9.74 3.30
CA LEU A 54 12.10 -8.91 2.49
C LEU A 54 12.93 -9.72 1.49
N ASP A 55 13.40 -10.91 1.87
CA ASP A 55 14.18 -11.82 1.02
C ASP A 55 13.38 -12.38 -0.17
N ARG A 56 12.05 -12.40 -0.08
CA ARG A 56 11.14 -12.87 -1.13
C ARG A 56 10.47 -11.75 -1.93
N LEU A 57 10.65 -10.50 -1.50
CA LEU A 57 9.96 -9.35 -2.05
C LEU A 57 10.27 -9.14 -3.55
N SER A 58 11.50 -9.40 -3.98
CA SER A 58 11.92 -9.24 -5.37
C SER A 58 11.14 -10.12 -6.36
N GLU A 59 10.62 -11.28 -5.92
CA GLU A 59 9.77 -12.13 -6.77
C GLU A 59 8.51 -11.36 -7.21
N GLU A 60 7.85 -10.70 -6.27
CA GLU A 60 6.63 -9.95 -6.55
C GLU A 60 6.90 -8.66 -7.33
N ILE A 61 7.96 -7.94 -6.97
CA ILE A 61 8.34 -6.71 -7.70
C ILE A 61 8.64 -7.01 -9.17
N ASN A 62 9.35 -8.10 -9.47
CA ASN A 62 9.61 -8.49 -10.85
C ASN A 62 8.31 -8.83 -11.60
N ARG A 63 7.37 -9.54 -10.99
CA ARG A 63 6.06 -9.85 -11.57
C ARG A 63 5.26 -8.58 -11.88
N ILE A 64 5.28 -7.61 -10.96
CA ILE A 64 4.62 -6.30 -11.13
C ILE A 64 5.22 -5.54 -12.31
N LYS A 65 6.55 -5.50 -12.43
CA LYS A 65 7.26 -4.85 -13.55
C LYS A 65 6.99 -5.54 -14.88
N GLU A 66 6.99 -6.87 -14.93
CA GLU A 66 6.65 -7.65 -16.14
C GLU A 66 5.22 -7.37 -16.60
N ALA A 67 4.29 -7.12 -15.66
CA ALA A 67 2.94 -6.70 -15.98
C ALA A 67 2.85 -5.24 -16.46
N GLY A 68 3.94 -4.47 -16.42
CA GLY A 68 4.01 -3.07 -16.83
C GLY A 68 3.51 -2.05 -15.80
N ILE A 69 3.22 -2.48 -14.57
CA ILE A 69 2.79 -1.60 -13.48
C ILE A 69 4.02 -0.85 -12.93
N LYS A 70 3.87 0.45 -12.68
CA LYS A 70 4.96 1.34 -12.29
C LYS A 70 4.82 1.93 -10.90
N ALA A 71 3.71 1.67 -10.22
CA ALA A 71 3.43 2.18 -8.88
C ALA A 71 2.99 1.06 -7.94
N ILE A 72 3.50 1.09 -6.71
CA ILE A 72 3.11 0.18 -5.64
C ILE A 72 2.65 0.96 -4.41
N LEU A 73 1.71 0.38 -3.66
CA LEU A 73 1.30 0.85 -2.35
C LEU A 73 1.73 -0.19 -1.31
N ILE A 74 2.60 0.21 -0.38
CA ILE A 74 3.19 -0.70 0.61
C ILE A 74 2.42 -0.65 1.91
N PHE A 75 2.04 -1.85 2.40
CA PHE A 75 1.48 -2.10 3.73
C PHE A 75 2.46 -2.95 4.55
N GLY A 76 2.67 -2.58 5.80
CA GLY A 76 3.54 -3.32 6.73
C GLY A 76 2.76 -4.26 7.63
N ILE A 77 3.24 -5.48 7.78
CA ILE A 77 2.69 -6.47 8.70
C ILE A 77 3.80 -6.81 9.73
N PRO A 78 3.83 -6.12 10.89
CA PRO A 78 4.85 -6.37 11.89
C PRO A 78 4.57 -7.66 12.66
N ASP A 79 5.64 -8.31 13.15
CA ASP A 79 5.53 -9.48 14.05
C ASP A 79 5.00 -9.10 15.43
N HIS A 80 5.31 -7.89 15.89
CA HIS A 80 4.90 -7.38 17.20
C HIS A 80 3.99 -6.16 17.05
N LYS A 81 2.88 -6.19 17.78
CA LYS A 81 1.92 -5.09 17.85
C LYS A 81 1.80 -4.61 19.29
N ASP A 82 1.69 -3.32 19.48
CA ASP A 82 1.48 -2.70 20.79
C ASP A 82 0.30 -1.71 20.79
N GLU A 83 0.00 -1.12 21.93
CA GLU A 83 -1.15 -0.20 22.06
C GLU A 83 -0.95 1.13 21.32
N VAL A 84 0.30 1.48 21.01
CA VAL A 84 0.66 2.78 20.38
C VAL A 84 1.14 2.63 18.93
N GLY A 85 1.17 1.40 18.40
CA GLY A 85 1.59 1.13 17.04
C GLY A 85 3.06 1.53 16.77
N SER A 86 3.96 1.30 17.73
CA SER A 86 5.34 1.82 17.67
C SER A 86 6.14 1.34 16.47
N GLY A 87 5.81 0.15 15.93
CA GLY A 87 6.42 -0.39 14.72
C GLY A 87 6.21 0.48 13.47
N ALA A 88 5.12 1.28 13.43
CA ALA A 88 4.82 2.13 12.28
C ALA A 88 5.88 3.24 12.07
N TYR A 89 6.38 3.82 13.15
CA TYR A 89 7.32 4.95 13.10
C TYR A 89 8.77 4.58 13.47
N ALA A 90 9.06 3.29 13.66
CA ALA A 90 10.42 2.81 13.86
C ALA A 90 11.25 3.01 12.59
N GLU A 91 12.44 3.61 12.71
CA GLU A 91 13.33 3.84 11.56
C GLU A 91 13.84 2.53 10.92
N ASP A 92 13.89 1.45 11.69
CA ASP A 92 14.23 0.10 11.28
C ASP A 92 13.02 -0.83 11.19
N GLY A 93 11.81 -0.27 11.13
CA GLY A 93 10.59 -1.01 10.90
C GLY A 93 10.53 -1.69 9.53
N ILE A 94 9.57 -2.60 9.35
CA ILE A 94 9.46 -3.42 8.13
C ILE A 94 9.26 -2.58 6.87
N VAL A 95 8.41 -1.53 6.92
CA VAL A 95 8.15 -0.66 5.77
C VAL A 95 9.36 0.16 5.37
N PRO A 96 10.06 0.89 6.27
CA PRO A 96 11.32 1.56 5.95
C PRO A 96 12.39 0.64 5.36
N LYS A 97 12.53 -0.59 5.87
CA LYS A 97 13.45 -1.60 5.30
C LYS A 97 13.07 -1.98 3.88
N ALA A 98 11.78 -2.28 3.64
CA ALA A 98 11.27 -2.62 2.31
C ALA A 98 11.48 -1.49 1.30
N ILE A 99 11.16 -0.23 1.68
CA ILE A 99 11.35 0.94 0.83
C ILE A 99 12.83 1.08 0.43
N ARG A 100 13.76 1.01 1.39
CA ARG A 100 15.20 1.12 1.11
C ARG A 100 15.68 0.01 0.18
N GLN A 101 15.22 -1.23 0.38
CA GLN A 101 15.57 -2.35 -0.47
C GLN A 101 15.05 -2.14 -1.89
N ILE A 102 13.75 -1.81 -2.05
CA ILE A 102 13.14 -1.61 -3.37
C ILE A 102 13.80 -0.45 -4.11
N LYS A 103 14.06 0.67 -3.45
CA LYS A 103 14.74 1.82 -4.08
C LYS A 103 16.16 1.49 -4.56
N LYS A 104 16.86 0.65 -3.84
CA LYS A 104 18.21 0.19 -4.24
C LYS A 104 18.18 -0.72 -5.48
N GLU A 105 17.15 -1.56 -5.59
CA GLU A 105 17.07 -2.59 -6.63
C GLU A 105 16.25 -2.14 -7.85
N TYR A 106 15.32 -1.17 -7.68
CA TYR A 106 14.33 -0.77 -8.69
C TYR A 106 14.13 0.75 -8.73
N GLU A 107 15.03 1.49 -9.39
CA GLU A 107 15.02 2.97 -9.43
C GLU A 107 13.75 3.58 -10.06
N GLU A 108 13.14 2.89 -11.03
CA GLU A 108 12.00 3.42 -11.80
C GLU A 108 10.62 3.08 -11.19
N LEU A 109 10.55 2.48 -10.01
CA LEU A 109 9.31 2.13 -9.36
C LEU A 109 8.86 3.25 -8.41
N LEU A 110 7.63 3.75 -8.61
CA LEU A 110 7.00 4.71 -7.72
C LEU A 110 6.54 4.01 -6.45
N ILE A 111 7.04 4.42 -5.31
CA ILE A 111 6.73 3.83 -4.00
C ILE A 111 5.81 4.76 -3.24
N ILE A 112 4.60 4.28 -2.99
CA ILE A 112 3.60 4.91 -2.14
C ILE A 112 3.58 4.14 -0.82
N ALA A 113 3.70 4.84 0.30
CA ALA A 113 3.64 4.22 1.62
C ALA A 113 2.31 4.57 2.29
N ASP A 114 1.55 3.55 2.67
CA ASP A 114 0.36 3.71 3.49
C ASP A 114 0.75 4.19 4.88
N VAL A 115 0.03 5.18 5.41
CA VAL A 115 0.24 5.69 6.77
C VAL A 115 -1.03 5.49 7.58
N CYS A 116 -1.01 4.43 8.34
CA CYS A 116 -2.04 4.09 9.32
C CYS A 116 -1.40 3.37 10.51
N LEU A 117 -2.08 3.31 11.64
CA LEU A 117 -1.61 2.56 12.81
C LEU A 117 -2.29 1.20 12.97
N CYS A 118 -3.37 0.91 12.22
CA CYS A 118 -4.17 -0.31 12.43
C CYS A 118 -3.40 -1.61 12.21
N GLU A 119 -2.40 -1.64 11.33
CA GLU A 119 -1.52 -2.78 11.13
C GLU A 119 -0.59 -3.03 12.32
N TYR A 120 -0.30 -1.99 13.11
CA TYR A 120 0.72 -1.96 14.16
C TYR A 120 0.14 -1.95 15.57
N THR A 121 -1.14 -1.56 15.73
CA THR A 121 -1.81 -1.55 17.03
C THR A 121 -2.35 -2.93 17.41
N SER A 122 -2.23 -3.29 18.69
CA SER A 122 -2.73 -4.56 19.22
C SER A 122 -4.26 -4.68 19.16
N HIS A 123 -4.97 -3.56 19.18
CA HIS A 123 -6.43 -3.47 19.10
C HIS A 123 -6.96 -3.27 17.68
N GLY A 124 -6.07 -3.04 16.66
CA GLY A 124 -6.45 -2.91 15.25
C GLY A 124 -7.14 -1.59 14.86
N HIS A 125 -7.20 -0.59 15.73
CA HIS A 125 -7.70 0.75 15.38
C HIS A 125 -6.60 1.62 14.78
N CYS A 126 -7.01 2.58 13.93
CA CYS A 126 -6.11 3.48 13.20
C CYS A 126 -5.44 4.55 14.07
N GLY A 127 -5.78 4.65 15.34
CA GLY A 127 -5.23 5.62 16.29
C GLY A 127 -5.16 5.10 17.70
N LEU A 128 -4.64 5.92 18.61
CA LEU A 128 -4.61 5.64 20.04
C LEU A 128 -6.03 5.50 20.58
N VAL A 129 -6.24 4.53 21.47
CA VAL A 129 -7.54 4.29 22.09
C VAL A 129 -7.46 4.45 23.61
N LYS A 130 -8.41 5.21 24.17
CA LYS A 130 -8.62 5.32 25.61
C LYS A 130 -10.10 5.22 25.93
N ASP A 131 -10.47 4.36 26.86
CA ASP A 131 -11.85 4.14 27.29
C ASP A 131 -12.83 3.89 26.12
N GLY A 132 -12.35 3.19 25.07
CA GLY A 132 -13.13 2.88 23.87
C GLY A 132 -13.26 4.04 22.86
N VAL A 133 -12.57 5.15 23.08
CA VAL A 133 -12.59 6.34 22.19
C VAL A 133 -11.23 6.49 21.52
N ILE A 134 -11.23 6.75 20.20
CA ILE A 134 -10.02 7.06 19.43
C ILE A 134 -9.60 8.51 19.76
N LEU A 135 -8.35 8.68 20.15
CA LEU A 135 -7.75 9.97 20.48
C LEU A 135 -7.15 10.62 19.24
N ASN A 136 -7.91 11.49 18.58
CA ASN A 136 -7.49 12.13 17.31
C ASN A 136 -6.17 12.90 17.47
N ASP A 137 -6.15 13.89 18.36
CA ASP A 137 -5.03 14.83 18.48
C ASP A 137 -3.74 14.15 18.95
N GLU A 138 -3.84 13.16 19.84
CA GLU A 138 -2.72 12.38 20.32
C GLU A 138 -2.18 11.40 19.26
N THR A 139 -3.00 11.00 18.28
CA THR A 139 -2.61 10.12 17.18
C THR A 139 -1.83 10.86 16.10
N LEU A 140 -2.19 12.10 15.78
CA LEU A 140 -1.55 12.90 14.72
C LEU A 140 -0.02 12.95 14.79
N PRO A 141 0.63 13.17 15.98
CA PRO A 141 2.08 13.16 16.06
C PRO A 141 2.73 11.79 15.71
N LEU A 142 2.02 10.68 15.94
CA LEU A 142 2.53 9.35 15.60
C LEU A 142 2.48 9.10 14.09
N LEU A 143 1.37 9.49 13.45
CA LEU A 143 1.23 9.45 11.99
C LEU A 143 2.27 10.35 11.30
N ALA A 144 2.53 11.53 11.85
CA ALA A 144 3.58 12.41 11.36
C ALA A 144 4.97 11.77 11.47
N LYS A 145 5.28 11.08 12.58
CA LYS A 145 6.54 10.34 12.73
C LYS A 145 6.67 9.20 11.72
N ALA A 146 5.60 8.42 11.50
CA ALA A 146 5.59 7.36 10.50
C ALA A 146 5.83 7.93 9.10
N SER A 147 5.12 9.00 8.73
CA SER A 147 5.27 9.71 7.46
C SER A 147 6.72 10.16 7.22
N VAL A 148 7.34 10.77 8.23
CA VAL A 148 8.75 11.20 8.15
C VAL A 148 9.70 10.01 8.03
N SER A 149 9.45 8.91 8.75
CA SER A 149 10.25 7.68 8.67
C SER A 149 10.23 7.10 7.26
N TYR A 150 9.04 6.99 6.65
CA TYR A 150 8.87 6.46 5.30
C TYR A 150 9.46 7.37 4.23
N ALA A 151 9.30 8.70 4.36
CA ALA A 151 9.91 9.66 3.45
C ALA A 151 11.45 9.61 3.52
N LYS A 152 12.04 9.53 4.70
CA LYS A 152 13.48 9.34 4.89
C LYS A 152 13.99 8.02 4.29
N ALA A 153 13.19 6.97 4.33
CA ALA A 153 13.52 5.69 3.72
C ALA A 153 13.50 5.73 2.19
N GLY A 154 12.87 6.74 1.57
CA GLY A 154 12.82 6.96 0.13
C GLY A 154 11.45 6.74 -0.52
N ALA A 155 10.35 6.74 0.25
CA ALA A 155 9.00 6.75 -0.35
C ALA A 155 8.80 8.02 -1.18
N ASP A 156 8.19 7.86 -2.36
CA ASP A 156 7.90 8.97 -3.27
C ASP A 156 6.61 9.70 -2.87
N ILE A 157 5.65 8.94 -2.32
CA ILE A 157 4.36 9.45 -1.88
C ILE A 157 4.04 8.88 -0.50
N ILE A 158 3.55 9.74 0.39
CA ILE A 158 2.99 9.38 1.69
C ILE A 158 1.47 9.45 1.57
N ALA A 159 0.79 8.36 1.89
CA ALA A 159 -0.65 8.20 1.71
C ALA A 159 -1.36 7.91 3.04
N PRO A 160 -1.74 8.95 3.82
CA PRO A 160 -2.50 8.75 5.05
C PRO A 160 -3.89 8.15 4.74
N SER A 161 -4.23 7.05 5.39
CA SER A 161 -5.51 6.36 5.28
C SER A 161 -6.27 6.26 6.60
N ASP A 162 -5.77 6.93 7.62
CA ASP A 162 -6.14 6.77 9.03
C ASP A 162 -7.46 7.45 9.46
N MET A 163 -7.99 8.37 8.66
CA MET A 163 -9.25 9.12 8.95
C MET A 163 -9.17 10.08 10.15
N MET A 164 -7.97 10.54 10.55
CA MET A 164 -7.82 11.55 11.58
C MET A 164 -8.05 12.96 11.01
N ASP A 165 -8.68 13.81 11.81
CA ASP A 165 -8.94 15.21 11.46
C ASP A 165 -7.80 16.12 11.93
N LEU A 166 -7.43 17.12 11.13
CA LEU A 166 -6.49 18.18 11.47
C LEU A 166 -7.23 19.41 12.05
#